data_4723bee18eb6186bb78e347e7a595ac6
#
_entry.id   4723bee18eb6186bb78e347e7a595ac6
#
_cell.length_a   1.000
_cell.length_b   1.000
_cell.length_c   1.000
_cell.angle_alpha   90.00
_cell.angle_beta   90.00
_cell.angle_gamma   90.00
#
_symmetry.space_group_name_H-M   'P 1'
#
loop_
_entity.id
_entity.type
_entity.pdbx_description
1 polymer ?
#
loop_
_entity_poly.entity_id
_entity_poly.type
_entity_poly.pdbx_seq_one_letter_code
_entity_poly.pdbx_strand_id
1 'polypeptide(L)'
;MKKIILTALFMGILLGGHARNTASPFQAVVAQDGSGDYTSIQAAIDAVPDNRQEPWLIFVKNGSYREHVVIPETKTYVHLIGQDKDKTIIHHLLNVGGKPEEGTESARTAFWKHSVHNPSSEVYKFEGSVVKVKADHFYTENISYVNDWGVESQNGPQALAMSSQADCAAFNNCIFRSFQDTWMTSTNDSHRHYVKDCWIEGAVDYFYGGGDALLENCTLYNVRSGSVIVAPCHKDAKFGYIFRDCIVDGNASAADGKQKLGRPWHNSPI
;
A
#
# COMPACT_ATOMS: atom_id res chain seq x y z
N MET A 1 61.68 -7.25 65.48
CA MET A 1 60.30 -6.89 65.24
C MET A 1 60.09 -6.73 63.73
N LYS A 2 59.56 -7.75 63.11
CA LYS A 2 59.26 -7.79 61.62
C LYS A 2 57.85 -7.29 61.41
N LYS A 3 57.70 -6.21 60.69
CA LYS A 3 56.37 -5.71 60.24
C LYS A 3 55.90 -6.51 59.00
N ILE A 4 54.81 -7.16 59.15
CA ILE A 4 54.09 -7.88 58.04
C ILE A 4 53.16 -6.84 57.40
N ILE A 5 53.40 -6.48 56.15
CA ILE A 5 52.49 -5.68 55.31
C ILE A 5 51.56 -6.61 54.65
N LEU A 6 50.23 -6.54 54.96
CA LEU A 6 49.17 -7.30 54.35
C LEU A 6 48.66 -6.49 53.15
N THR A 7 49.00 -6.95 51.94
CA THR A 7 48.51 -6.32 50.72
C THR A 7 47.16 -6.99 50.38
N ALA A 8 46.07 -6.26 50.55
CA ALA A 8 44.75 -6.68 50.12
C ALA A 8 44.58 -6.55 48.59
N LEU A 9 44.47 -7.68 47.93
CA LEU A 9 44.20 -7.78 46.51
C LEU A 9 42.69 -7.59 46.28
N PHE A 10 42.28 -6.42 45.79
CA PHE A 10 40.90 -6.14 45.37
C PHE A 10 40.66 -6.79 44.01
N MET A 11 40.00 -7.92 44.00
CA MET A 11 39.56 -8.61 42.82
C MET A 11 38.24 -7.97 42.36
N GLY A 12 38.33 -7.00 41.44
CA GLY A 12 37.18 -6.37 40.82
C GLY A 12 36.45 -7.38 39.90
N ILE A 13 35.29 -7.85 40.34
CA ILE A 13 34.37 -8.61 39.48
C ILE A 13 33.77 -7.61 38.51
N LEU A 14 34.27 -7.60 37.27
CA LEU A 14 33.63 -6.99 36.14
C LEU A 14 32.37 -7.81 35.82
N LEU A 15 31.22 -7.39 36.34
CA LEU A 15 29.91 -7.77 35.86
C LEU A 15 29.77 -7.24 34.43
N GLY A 16 30.24 -8.02 33.45
CA GLY A 16 29.96 -7.81 32.07
C GLY A 16 28.44 -7.96 31.83
N GLY A 17 27.75 -6.84 31.92
CA GLY A 17 26.40 -6.76 31.43
C GLY A 17 26.39 -7.14 29.95
N HIS A 18 25.93 -8.34 29.63
CA HIS A 18 25.58 -8.71 28.27
C HIS A 18 24.38 -7.83 27.88
N ALA A 19 24.65 -6.70 27.21
CA ALA A 19 23.64 -6.01 26.45
C ALA A 19 23.10 -7.06 25.48
N ARG A 20 21.87 -7.53 25.71
CA ARG A 20 21.13 -8.27 24.70
C ARG A 20 21.05 -7.35 23.51
N ASN A 21 21.87 -7.61 22.51
CA ASN A 21 21.73 -7.02 21.19
C ASN A 21 20.42 -7.63 20.64
N THR A 22 19.30 -6.96 20.92
CA THR A 22 18.03 -7.29 20.29
C THR A 22 18.20 -6.83 18.85
N ALA A 23 18.65 -7.76 17.99
CA ALA A 23 18.66 -7.54 16.55
C ALA A 23 17.30 -6.98 16.13
N SER A 24 17.30 -5.95 15.32
CA SER A 24 16.07 -5.39 14.73
C SER A 24 15.26 -6.55 14.13
N PRO A 25 13.95 -6.64 14.35
CA PRO A 25 13.11 -7.64 13.69
C PRO A 25 13.02 -7.40 12.19
N PHE A 26 13.42 -6.21 11.72
CA PHE A 26 13.35 -5.81 10.32
C PHE A 26 14.63 -6.21 9.58
N GLN A 27 14.46 -6.77 8.37
CA GLN A 27 15.57 -7.10 7.47
C GLN A 27 16.09 -5.89 6.71
N ALA A 28 15.25 -4.84 6.59
CA ALA A 28 15.63 -3.58 5.95
C ALA A 28 14.91 -2.41 6.62
N VAL A 29 15.58 -1.26 6.65
CA VAL A 29 15.04 0.02 7.10
C VAL A 29 15.15 1.03 5.96
N VAL A 30 14.02 1.65 5.59
CA VAL A 30 13.97 2.74 4.62
C VAL A 30 13.87 4.08 5.37
N ALA A 31 14.75 5.02 5.06
CA ALA A 31 14.73 6.36 5.62
C ALA A 31 15.31 7.38 4.62
N GLN A 32 14.54 8.40 4.27
CA GLN A 32 14.95 9.42 3.29
C GLN A 32 16.16 10.26 3.75
N ASP A 33 16.37 10.38 5.05
CA ASP A 33 17.48 11.10 5.65
C ASP A 33 18.81 10.33 5.65
N GLY A 34 18.82 9.11 5.07
CA GLY A 34 19.99 8.24 5.00
C GLY A 34 20.30 7.49 6.31
N SER A 35 19.43 7.57 7.31
CA SER A 35 19.59 6.85 8.59
C SER A 35 19.08 5.40 8.57
N GLY A 36 18.69 4.89 7.40
CA GLY A 36 18.30 3.52 7.14
C GLY A 36 19.27 2.80 6.19
N ASP A 37 18.93 1.59 5.82
CA ASP A 37 19.70 0.80 4.84
C ASP A 37 19.45 1.30 3.41
N TYR A 38 18.29 1.87 3.17
CA TYR A 38 17.83 2.40 1.88
C TYR A 38 17.20 3.77 2.04
N THR A 39 17.31 4.61 1.01
CA THR A 39 16.64 5.92 0.95
C THR A 39 15.35 5.89 0.13
N SER A 40 15.09 4.81 -0.61
CA SER A 40 13.86 4.59 -1.36
C SER A 40 13.23 3.24 -1.06
N ILE A 41 11.91 3.17 -1.17
CA ILE A 41 11.12 1.95 -0.91
C ILE A 41 11.38 0.94 -2.03
N GLN A 42 11.42 1.38 -3.29
CA GLN A 42 11.69 0.48 -4.40
C GLN A 42 13.05 -0.23 -4.26
N ALA A 43 14.10 0.49 -3.86
CA ALA A 43 15.42 -0.11 -3.67
C ALA A 43 15.42 -1.20 -2.57
N ALA A 44 14.66 -0.99 -1.49
CA ALA A 44 14.51 -2.00 -0.45
C ALA A 44 13.74 -3.25 -0.96
N ILE A 45 12.71 -3.06 -1.78
CA ILE A 45 11.95 -4.15 -2.39
C ILE A 45 12.82 -4.93 -3.38
N ASP A 46 13.60 -4.24 -4.22
CA ASP A 46 14.49 -4.87 -5.21
C ASP A 46 15.53 -5.78 -4.55
N ALA A 47 15.96 -5.43 -3.33
CA ALA A 47 16.92 -6.22 -2.55
C ALA A 47 16.31 -7.44 -1.85
N VAL A 48 14.98 -7.59 -1.80
CA VAL A 48 14.33 -8.78 -1.23
C VAL A 48 14.70 -10.01 -2.06
N PRO A 49 15.13 -11.12 -1.44
CA PRO A 49 15.36 -12.37 -2.19
C PRO A 49 14.07 -12.88 -2.84
N ASP A 50 14.20 -13.44 -4.04
CA ASP A 50 13.06 -13.98 -4.79
C ASP A 50 12.47 -15.24 -4.15
N ASN A 51 11.17 -15.47 -4.38
CA ASN A 51 10.41 -16.67 -4.06
C ASN A 51 10.52 -17.09 -2.59
N ARG A 52 10.43 -16.13 -1.70
CA ARG A 52 10.45 -16.40 -0.25
C ARG A 52 9.22 -17.19 0.16
N GLN A 53 9.39 -17.90 1.28
CA GLN A 53 8.32 -18.67 1.95
C GLN A 53 8.00 -18.12 3.35
N GLU A 54 8.70 -17.08 3.75
CA GLU A 54 8.54 -16.42 5.05
C GLU A 54 8.65 -14.90 4.91
N PRO A 55 8.03 -14.13 5.81
CA PRO A 55 8.03 -12.68 5.78
C PRO A 55 9.42 -12.05 5.71
N TRP A 56 9.55 -11.05 4.84
CA TRP A 56 10.65 -10.12 4.80
C TRP A 56 10.14 -8.74 5.20
N LEU A 57 10.50 -8.34 6.42
CA LEU A 57 9.99 -7.11 7.05
C LEU A 57 10.85 -5.92 6.64
N ILE A 58 10.23 -4.95 6.00
CA ILE A 58 10.84 -3.67 5.63
C ILE A 58 10.19 -2.59 6.49
N PHE A 59 10.96 -1.96 7.36
CA PHE A 59 10.49 -0.82 8.14
C PHE A 59 10.68 0.47 7.36
N VAL A 60 9.61 1.25 7.22
CA VAL A 60 9.62 2.54 6.50
C VAL A 60 9.43 3.66 7.51
N LYS A 61 10.48 4.46 7.73
CA LYS A 61 10.43 5.63 8.62
C LYS A 61 9.51 6.70 8.06
N ASN A 62 9.05 7.59 8.93
CA ASN A 62 8.29 8.76 8.54
C ASN A 62 8.99 9.53 7.42
N GLY A 63 8.25 9.88 6.39
CA GLY A 63 8.75 10.56 5.20
C GLY A 63 7.68 10.65 4.11
N SER A 64 7.92 11.50 3.13
CA SER A 64 7.07 11.69 1.96
C SER A 64 7.79 11.09 0.74
N TYR A 65 7.50 9.83 0.46
CA TYR A 65 8.16 9.02 -0.57
C TYR A 65 7.43 9.20 -1.91
N ARG A 66 7.95 10.08 -2.76
CA ARG A 66 7.40 10.29 -4.09
C ARG A 66 7.95 9.21 -5.05
N GLU A 67 7.34 8.04 -5.01
CA GLU A 67 7.78 6.86 -5.75
C GLU A 67 6.59 6.19 -6.46
N HIS A 68 6.85 5.62 -7.64
CA HIS A 68 6.04 4.57 -8.24
C HIS A 68 6.64 3.22 -7.82
N VAL A 69 5.94 2.51 -6.95
CA VAL A 69 6.45 1.29 -6.32
C VAL A 69 5.84 0.05 -6.95
N VAL A 70 6.68 -0.88 -7.37
CA VAL A 70 6.27 -2.16 -7.93
C VAL A 70 6.84 -3.30 -7.10
N ILE A 71 5.95 -4.18 -6.62
CA ILE A 71 6.33 -5.43 -5.97
C ILE A 71 6.14 -6.56 -7.00
N PRO A 72 7.21 -7.06 -7.66
CA PRO A 72 7.12 -8.09 -8.69
C PRO A 72 6.64 -9.43 -8.13
N GLU A 73 6.11 -10.29 -8.98
CA GLU A 73 5.57 -11.62 -8.61
C GLU A 73 6.57 -12.49 -7.83
N THR A 74 7.87 -12.33 -8.13
CA THR A 74 8.92 -13.11 -7.44
C THR A 74 9.20 -12.64 -6.02
N LYS A 75 8.77 -11.44 -5.62
CA LYS A 75 9.01 -10.85 -4.30
C LYS A 75 7.92 -11.23 -3.29
N THR A 76 7.62 -12.53 -3.19
CA THR A 76 6.64 -13.06 -2.25
C THR A 76 7.00 -12.77 -0.80
N TYR A 77 5.97 -12.65 0.06
CA TYR A 77 6.11 -12.37 1.50
C TYR A 77 6.81 -11.05 1.85
N VAL A 78 6.72 -10.03 0.99
CA VAL A 78 7.14 -8.66 1.34
C VAL A 78 6.16 -8.06 2.33
N HIS A 79 6.67 -7.62 3.47
CA HIS A 79 5.90 -6.91 4.50
C HIS A 79 6.45 -5.48 4.66
N LEU A 80 5.65 -4.47 4.28
CA LEU A 80 5.97 -3.05 4.45
C LEU A 80 5.33 -2.51 5.72
N ILE A 81 6.16 -2.09 6.67
CA ILE A 81 5.72 -1.61 7.98
C ILE A 81 6.09 -0.14 8.12
N GLY A 82 5.11 0.74 8.03
CA GLY A 82 5.30 2.17 8.24
C GLY A 82 5.44 2.52 9.72
N GLN A 83 6.16 3.58 10.00
CA GLN A 83 6.33 4.08 11.36
C GLN A 83 5.04 4.70 11.90
N ASP A 84 4.33 5.47 11.07
CA ASP A 84 3.10 6.20 11.42
C ASP A 84 2.33 6.49 10.13
N LYS A 85 1.08 6.01 10.02
CA LYS A 85 0.30 6.15 8.79
C LYS A 85 0.08 7.59 8.33
N ASP A 86 0.05 8.53 9.25
CA ASP A 86 -0.18 9.94 8.92
C ASP A 86 1.10 10.66 8.47
N LYS A 87 2.26 10.01 8.61
CA LYS A 87 3.58 10.58 8.33
C LYS A 87 4.46 9.71 7.42
N THR A 88 4.10 8.44 7.21
CA THR A 88 4.77 7.56 6.24
C THR A 88 3.91 7.53 4.99
N ILE A 89 4.25 8.34 4.01
CA ILE A 89 3.39 8.59 2.84
C ILE A 89 4.12 8.16 1.56
N ILE A 90 3.53 7.21 0.84
CA ILE A 90 3.95 6.84 -0.51
C ILE A 90 3.00 7.52 -1.48
N HIS A 91 3.52 8.37 -2.33
CA HIS A 91 2.67 9.14 -3.23
C HIS A 91 3.31 9.37 -4.60
N HIS A 92 2.48 9.63 -5.58
CA HIS A 92 2.91 10.06 -6.92
C HIS A 92 1.75 10.69 -7.68
N LEU A 93 2.06 11.53 -8.66
CA LEU A 93 1.09 12.17 -9.54
C LEU A 93 0.92 11.32 -10.81
N LEU A 94 -0.02 10.38 -10.81
CA LEU A 94 -0.29 9.45 -11.92
C LEU A 94 -1.76 9.47 -12.31
N ASN A 95 -2.05 9.35 -13.60
CA ASN A 95 -3.42 9.13 -14.07
C ASN A 95 -3.46 8.22 -15.31
N VAL A 96 -4.61 7.59 -15.51
CA VAL A 96 -4.90 6.74 -16.66
C VAL A 96 -5.43 7.60 -17.79
N GLY A 97 -4.73 7.64 -18.93
CA GLY A 97 -5.18 8.36 -20.12
C GLY A 97 -4.93 9.88 -20.11
N GLY A 98 -4.27 10.41 -19.09
CA GLY A 98 -3.80 11.80 -19.10
C GLY A 98 -2.61 11.99 -20.02
N LYS A 99 -2.42 13.19 -20.57
CA LYS A 99 -1.16 13.52 -21.24
C LYS A 99 -0.06 13.58 -20.18
N PRO A 100 1.15 13.04 -20.47
CA PRO A 100 2.28 13.28 -19.61
C PRO A 100 2.53 14.78 -19.52
N GLU A 101 2.70 15.31 -18.31
CA GLU A 101 3.18 16.69 -18.18
C GLU A 101 4.62 16.76 -18.67
N GLU A 102 4.98 17.84 -19.37
CA GLU A 102 6.35 18.09 -19.80
C GLU A 102 7.31 18.01 -18.59
N GLY A 103 8.36 17.22 -18.72
CA GLY A 103 9.39 17.05 -17.69
C GLY A 103 9.14 15.97 -16.64
N THR A 104 8.05 15.23 -16.72
CA THR A 104 7.80 14.08 -15.83
C THR A 104 8.14 12.76 -16.51
N GLU A 105 8.91 11.98 -15.80
CA GLU A 105 9.68 10.83 -16.18
C GLU A 105 9.05 9.70 -17.00
N SER A 106 9.95 8.82 -17.42
CA SER A 106 9.81 7.62 -18.26
C SER A 106 8.63 6.71 -17.91
N ALA A 107 8.24 6.59 -16.67
CA ALA A 107 7.08 5.78 -16.25
C ALA A 107 5.77 6.31 -16.84
N ARG A 108 5.58 7.63 -16.89
CA ARG A 108 4.42 8.25 -17.54
C ARG A 108 4.43 8.10 -19.04
N THR A 109 5.63 8.16 -19.67
CA THR A 109 5.76 7.95 -21.11
C THR A 109 5.47 6.50 -21.46
N ALA A 110 5.94 5.56 -20.67
CA ALA A 110 5.62 4.13 -20.82
C ALA A 110 4.12 3.90 -20.57
N PHE A 111 3.58 4.47 -19.50
CA PHE A 111 2.16 4.41 -19.17
C PHE A 111 1.30 4.97 -20.29
N TRP A 112 1.62 6.16 -20.82
CA TRP A 112 0.88 6.78 -21.91
C TRP A 112 0.93 5.97 -23.21
N LYS A 113 2.10 5.42 -23.54
CA LYS A 113 2.26 4.56 -24.72
C LYS A 113 1.50 3.25 -24.63
N HIS A 114 1.30 2.74 -23.42
CA HIS A 114 0.66 1.46 -23.14
C HIS A 114 -0.66 1.59 -22.38
N SER A 115 -1.27 2.77 -22.42
CA SER A 115 -2.45 3.15 -21.65
C SER A 115 -3.72 2.38 -22.01
N VAL A 116 -4.83 2.86 -21.46
CA VAL A 116 -6.23 2.45 -21.69
C VAL A 116 -6.60 2.17 -23.13
N HIS A 117 -5.91 2.75 -24.10
CA HIS A 117 -6.13 2.51 -25.51
C HIS A 117 -5.57 1.19 -26.02
N ASN A 118 -4.77 0.49 -25.21
CA ASN A 118 -4.30 -0.86 -25.48
C ASN A 118 -4.64 -1.79 -24.31
N PRO A 119 -5.87 -2.24 -24.18
CA PRO A 119 -6.33 -3.05 -23.05
C PRO A 119 -5.68 -4.44 -22.95
N SER A 120 -4.98 -4.90 -23.98
CA SER A 120 -4.18 -6.14 -23.96
C SER A 120 -2.80 -5.96 -23.33
N SER A 121 -2.37 -4.74 -23.07
CA SER A 121 -1.07 -4.44 -22.47
C SER A 121 -1.09 -4.70 -20.96
N GLU A 122 -0.17 -5.52 -20.48
CA GLU A 122 0.07 -5.69 -19.04
C GLU A 122 0.41 -4.36 -18.35
N VAL A 123 1.10 -3.49 -19.06
CA VAL A 123 1.46 -2.15 -18.59
C VAL A 123 0.22 -1.32 -18.26
N TYR A 124 -0.79 -1.38 -19.11
CA TYR A 124 -2.04 -0.68 -18.89
C TYR A 124 -2.69 -1.00 -17.53
N LYS A 125 -2.71 -2.27 -17.15
CA LYS A 125 -3.36 -2.71 -15.91
C LYS A 125 -2.67 -2.21 -14.65
N PHE A 126 -1.44 -1.71 -14.78
CA PHE A 126 -0.58 -1.54 -13.63
C PHE A 126 0.12 -0.17 -13.53
N GLU A 127 0.36 0.51 -14.62
CA GLU A 127 1.16 1.74 -14.61
C GLU A 127 0.37 2.99 -14.14
N GLY A 128 -0.94 2.89 -13.97
CA GLY A 128 -1.79 3.95 -13.42
C GLY A 128 -1.83 4.01 -11.90
N SER A 129 -1.19 3.09 -11.20
CA SER A 129 -1.20 3.01 -9.75
C SER A 129 0.11 3.50 -9.13
N VAL A 130 0.01 4.20 -7.99
CA VAL A 130 1.19 4.63 -7.22
C VAL A 130 1.94 3.40 -6.69
N VAL A 131 1.21 2.43 -6.15
CA VAL A 131 1.77 1.15 -5.73
C VAL A 131 1.08 0.00 -6.44
N LYS A 132 1.89 -0.91 -6.97
CA LYS A 132 1.48 -2.08 -7.71
C LYS A 132 2.04 -3.33 -7.05
N VAL A 133 1.15 -4.17 -6.54
CA VAL A 133 1.49 -5.44 -5.91
C VAL A 133 1.13 -6.59 -6.84
N LYS A 134 2.12 -7.42 -7.18
CA LYS A 134 1.92 -8.66 -7.94
C LYS A 134 2.34 -9.90 -7.15
N ALA A 135 3.03 -9.71 -6.04
CA ALA A 135 3.58 -10.78 -5.24
C ALA A 135 2.57 -11.26 -4.19
N ASP A 136 2.34 -12.56 -4.15
CA ASP A 136 1.48 -13.18 -3.15
C ASP A 136 2.04 -13.03 -1.73
N HIS A 137 1.14 -13.11 -0.75
CA HIS A 137 1.45 -12.95 0.67
C HIS A 137 2.04 -11.58 1.03
N PHE A 138 1.60 -10.55 0.31
CA PHE A 138 1.96 -9.16 0.62
C PHE A 138 1.24 -8.70 1.89
N TYR A 139 1.97 -8.02 2.76
CA TYR A 139 1.40 -7.35 3.93
C TYR A 139 1.88 -5.92 4.02
N THR A 140 1.00 -5.02 4.46
CA THR A 140 1.39 -3.65 4.78
C THR A 140 0.60 -3.09 5.95
N GLU A 141 1.26 -2.26 6.76
CA GLU A 141 0.60 -1.53 7.84
C GLU A 141 1.20 -0.14 8.06
N ASN A 142 0.41 0.75 8.64
CA ASN A 142 0.80 2.09 9.08
C ASN A 142 1.37 2.98 7.94
N ILE A 143 0.84 2.86 6.72
CA ILE A 143 1.30 3.63 5.55
C ILE A 143 0.09 4.31 4.88
N SER A 144 0.31 5.56 4.41
CA SER A 144 -0.59 6.24 3.48
C SER A 144 -0.14 6.05 2.04
N TYR A 145 -1.08 5.66 1.18
CA TYR A 145 -0.93 5.51 -0.27
C TYR A 145 -1.78 6.58 -0.94
N VAL A 146 -1.14 7.53 -1.62
CA VAL A 146 -1.83 8.71 -2.15
C VAL A 146 -1.53 8.89 -3.62
N ASN A 147 -2.58 8.95 -4.44
CA ASN A 147 -2.41 9.44 -5.79
C ASN A 147 -2.72 10.93 -5.82
N ASP A 148 -1.68 11.73 -5.96
CA ASP A 148 -1.77 13.19 -5.91
C ASP A 148 -2.69 13.74 -7.00
N TRP A 149 -2.71 13.12 -8.19
CA TRP A 149 -3.61 13.55 -9.27
C TRP A 149 -5.07 13.50 -8.85
N GLY A 150 -5.52 12.38 -8.29
CA GLY A 150 -6.89 12.23 -7.86
C GLY A 150 -7.26 13.19 -6.73
N VAL A 151 -6.36 13.36 -5.78
CA VAL A 151 -6.57 14.26 -4.63
C VAL A 151 -6.60 15.74 -5.06
N GLU A 152 -5.72 16.17 -5.97
CA GLU A 152 -5.61 17.54 -6.41
C GLU A 152 -6.68 17.92 -7.44
N SER A 153 -6.91 17.06 -8.45
CA SER A 153 -7.83 17.35 -9.54
C SER A 153 -9.31 17.23 -9.15
N GLN A 154 -9.63 16.33 -8.21
CA GLN A 154 -11.00 15.98 -7.85
C GLN A 154 -11.89 15.69 -9.08
N ASN A 155 -11.29 15.05 -10.09
CA ASN A 155 -11.91 14.76 -11.37
C ASN A 155 -11.24 13.51 -12.01
N GLY A 156 -11.83 12.97 -13.10
CA GLY A 156 -11.17 11.99 -13.96
C GLY A 156 -9.97 12.56 -14.73
N PRO A 157 -9.17 11.75 -15.37
CA PRO A 157 -9.31 10.28 -15.48
C PRO A 157 -8.95 9.50 -14.21
N GLN A 158 -9.08 8.17 -14.28
CA GLN A 158 -8.74 7.25 -13.18
C GLN A 158 -7.31 7.50 -12.70
N ALA A 159 -7.12 7.36 -11.39
CA ALA A 159 -5.85 7.62 -10.74
C ALA A 159 -5.73 6.75 -9.49
N LEU A 160 -5.05 5.62 -9.60
CA LEU A 160 -5.01 4.62 -8.56
C LEU A 160 -3.94 4.95 -7.50
N ALA A 161 -4.30 4.86 -6.24
CA ALA A 161 -3.33 4.79 -5.16
C ALA A 161 -2.73 3.38 -5.05
N MET A 162 -3.56 2.35 -5.28
CA MET A 162 -3.16 0.95 -5.12
C MET A 162 -3.73 0.06 -6.24
N SER A 163 -2.91 -0.87 -6.72
CA SER A 163 -3.33 -2.05 -7.48
C SER A 163 -2.75 -3.30 -6.83
N SER A 164 -3.60 -4.18 -6.29
CA SER A 164 -3.19 -5.37 -5.54
C SER A 164 -3.54 -6.67 -6.28
N GLN A 165 -2.77 -6.99 -7.32
CA GLN A 165 -2.94 -8.14 -8.21
C GLN A 165 -2.29 -9.41 -7.62
N ALA A 166 -2.56 -9.72 -6.36
CA ALA A 166 -1.89 -10.78 -5.59
C ALA A 166 -2.87 -11.55 -4.72
N ASP A 167 -2.62 -12.82 -4.50
CA ASP A 167 -3.37 -13.62 -3.53
C ASP A 167 -2.82 -13.44 -2.10
N CYS A 168 -3.68 -13.59 -1.11
CA CYS A 168 -3.34 -13.43 0.31
C CYS A 168 -2.71 -12.07 0.64
N ALA A 169 -3.17 -10.99 -0.01
CA ALA A 169 -2.72 -9.64 0.29
C ALA A 169 -3.47 -9.07 1.49
N ALA A 170 -2.74 -8.53 2.46
CA ALA A 170 -3.35 -7.98 3.68
C ALA A 170 -2.86 -6.54 3.98
N PHE A 171 -3.79 -5.71 4.45
CA PHE A 171 -3.61 -4.27 4.66
C PHE A 171 -4.20 -3.90 6.02
N ASN A 172 -3.40 -3.31 6.88
CA ASN A 172 -3.81 -2.99 8.23
C ASN A 172 -3.47 -1.54 8.59
N ASN A 173 -4.42 -0.79 9.14
CA ASN A 173 -4.24 0.59 9.58
C ASN A 173 -3.57 1.49 8.52
N CYS A 174 -4.02 1.39 7.26
CA CYS A 174 -3.52 2.16 6.12
C CYS A 174 -4.52 3.19 5.64
N ILE A 175 -4.03 4.19 4.91
CA ILE A 175 -4.84 5.21 4.25
C ILE A 175 -4.64 5.10 2.73
N PHE A 176 -5.74 5.06 1.97
CA PHE A 176 -5.73 5.04 0.50
C PHE A 176 -6.52 6.25 0.01
N ARG A 177 -5.87 7.16 -0.72
CA ARG A 177 -6.48 8.41 -1.15
C ARG A 177 -6.29 8.66 -2.64
N SER A 178 -7.40 8.91 -3.29
CA SER A 178 -7.48 9.41 -4.67
C SER A 178 -8.89 9.97 -4.91
N PHE A 179 -9.34 9.95 -6.17
CA PHE A 179 -10.69 10.39 -6.54
C PHE A 179 -11.46 9.33 -7.31
N GLN A 180 -11.00 8.94 -8.48
CA GLN A 180 -11.60 7.87 -9.29
C GLN A 180 -10.67 6.66 -9.32
N ASP A 181 -11.23 5.46 -9.09
CA ASP A 181 -10.50 4.19 -9.15
C ASP A 181 -9.34 4.11 -8.13
N THR A 182 -9.57 4.54 -6.89
CA THR A 182 -8.51 4.63 -5.87
C THR A 182 -7.78 3.31 -5.65
N TRP A 183 -8.51 2.19 -5.59
CA TRP A 183 -7.92 0.88 -5.33
C TRP A 183 -8.52 -0.19 -6.25
N MET A 184 -7.68 -0.78 -7.08
CA MET A 184 -8.00 -1.99 -7.83
C MET A 184 -7.53 -3.23 -7.05
N THR A 185 -8.46 -4.14 -6.72
CA THR A 185 -8.13 -5.37 -5.98
C THR A 185 -7.42 -6.38 -6.89
N SER A 186 -8.14 -6.98 -7.85
CA SER A 186 -7.54 -7.96 -8.76
C SER A 186 -8.30 -8.06 -10.07
N THR A 187 -7.71 -8.75 -11.04
CA THR A 187 -8.40 -9.30 -12.22
C THR A 187 -8.59 -10.81 -12.13
N ASN A 188 -8.11 -11.44 -11.05
CA ASN A 188 -8.22 -12.88 -10.81
C ASN A 188 -9.21 -13.14 -9.66
N ASP A 189 -10.31 -13.83 -9.95
CA ASP A 189 -11.38 -14.11 -8.99
C ASP A 189 -10.97 -15.04 -7.83
N SER A 190 -9.85 -15.74 -7.95
CA SER A 190 -9.32 -16.58 -6.87
C SER A 190 -8.46 -15.83 -5.85
N HIS A 191 -8.09 -14.57 -6.14
CA HIS A 191 -7.29 -13.77 -5.22
C HIS A 191 -8.08 -13.30 -4.01
N ARG A 192 -7.41 -13.25 -2.86
CA ARG A 192 -8.01 -12.93 -1.55
C ARG A 192 -7.32 -11.74 -0.93
N HIS A 193 -8.14 -10.82 -0.45
CA HIS A 193 -7.67 -9.60 0.21
C HIS A 193 -8.26 -9.50 1.62
N TYR A 194 -7.46 -9.11 2.58
CA TYR A 194 -7.91 -8.74 3.92
C TYR A 194 -7.53 -7.30 4.24
N VAL A 195 -8.51 -6.50 4.57
CA VAL A 195 -8.34 -5.05 4.80
C VAL A 195 -8.92 -4.71 6.16
N LYS A 196 -8.10 -4.20 7.06
CA LYS A 196 -8.52 -3.92 8.43
C LYS A 196 -8.09 -2.53 8.89
N ASP A 197 -8.97 -1.85 9.64
CA ASP A 197 -8.70 -0.55 10.25
C ASP A 197 -8.22 0.52 9.24
N CYS A 198 -8.64 0.41 7.98
CA CYS A 198 -8.18 1.26 6.89
C CYS A 198 -9.16 2.38 6.56
N TRP A 199 -8.60 3.48 6.03
CA TRP A 199 -9.34 4.58 5.41
C TRP A 199 -9.20 4.49 3.89
N ILE A 200 -10.33 4.45 3.18
CA ILE A 200 -10.37 4.40 1.71
C ILE A 200 -11.20 5.57 1.22
N GLU A 201 -10.57 6.50 0.52
CA GLU A 201 -11.17 7.76 0.06
C GLU A 201 -11.30 7.81 -1.45
N GLY A 202 -12.44 8.31 -1.93
CA GLY A 202 -12.68 8.52 -3.35
C GLY A 202 -14.10 8.97 -3.68
N ALA A 203 -14.42 8.98 -4.97
CA ALA A 203 -15.72 9.42 -5.48
C ALA A 203 -16.34 8.45 -6.50
N VAL A 204 -15.54 7.80 -7.34
CA VAL A 204 -16.05 6.93 -8.40
C VAL A 204 -15.30 5.62 -8.39
N ASP A 205 -16.04 4.52 -8.18
CA ASP A 205 -15.50 3.15 -8.24
C ASP A 205 -14.21 2.99 -7.43
N TYR A 206 -14.16 3.64 -6.28
CA TYR A 206 -12.89 3.83 -5.58
C TYR A 206 -12.38 2.57 -4.85
N PHE A 207 -13.19 1.50 -4.83
CA PHE A 207 -12.76 0.15 -4.47
C PHE A 207 -13.35 -0.83 -5.50
N TYR A 208 -12.52 -1.35 -6.40
CA TYR A 208 -13.03 -2.08 -7.56
C TYR A 208 -12.13 -3.25 -7.97
N GLY A 209 -12.63 -4.09 -8.88
CA GLY A 209 -11.91 -5.26 -9.41
C GLY A 209 -12.58 -6.58 -9.06
N GLY A 210 -11.83 -7.66 -9.16
CA GLY A 210 -12.25 -9.04 -8.87
C GLY A 210 -11.59 -9.59 -7.61
N GLY A 211 -11.79 -10.89 -7.39
CA GLY A 211 -11.31 -11.59 -6.20
C GLY A 211 -12.19 -11.38 -4.97
N ASP A 212 -11.89 -12.11 -3.92
CA ASP A 212 -12.57 -11.96 -2.63
C ASP A 212 -11.88 -10.90 -1.78
N ALA A 213 -12.65 -10.02 -1.13
CA ALA A 213 -12.11 -9.05 -0.18
C ALA A 213 -12.99 -8.96 1.08
N LEU A 214 -12.38 -9.14 2.23
CA LEU A 214 -12.98 -8.85 3.52
C LEU A 214 -12.42 -7.53 4.05
N LEU A 215 -13.30 -6.54 4.19
CA LEU A 215 -13.01 -5.28 4.84
C LEU A 215 -13.60 -5.28 6.24
N GLU A 216 -12.79 -5.00 7.26
CA GLU A 216 -13.18 -5.02 8.65
C GLU A 216 -12.79 -3.72 9.34
N ASN A 217 -13.75 -3.08 10.01
CA ASN A 217 -13.56 -1.83 10.73
C ASN A 217 -12.91 -0.71 9.87
N CYS A 218 -13.30 -0.64 8.58
CA CYS A 218 -12.77 0.33 7.64
C CYS A 218 -13.71 1.53 7.49
N THR A 219 -13.16 2.68 7.14
CA THR A 219 -13.92 3.86 6.72
C THR A 219 -13.87 4.02 5.21
N LEU A 220 -15.04 4.07 4.57
CA LEU A 220 -15.22 4.34 3.15
C LEU A 220 -15.65 5.80 3.01
N TYR A 221 -14.72 6.67 2.61
CA TYR A 221 -14.92 8.12 2.68
C TYR A 221 -15.20 8.73 1.31
N ASN A 222 -16.37 9.32 1.17
CA ASN A 222 -16.87 9.90 -0.07
C ASN A 222 -16.52 11.39 -0.17
N VAL A 223 -15.91 11.82 -1.26
CA VAL A 223 -15.47 13.21 -1.46
C VAL A 223 -16.37 14.01 -2.40
N ARG A 224 -17.46 13.41 -2.91
CA ARG A 224 -18.37 14.03 -3.88
C ARG A 224 -19.80 13.54 -3.71
N SER A 225 -20.79 14.39 -4.06
CA SER A 225 -22.18 13.97 -4.28
C SER A 225 -22.28 12.86 -5.31
N GLY A 226 -23.14 11.86 -5.06
CA GLY A 226 -23.38 10.74 -5.95
C GLY A 226 -22.17 9.80 -6.13
N SER A 227 -21.26 9.74 -5.16
CA SER A 227 -20.14 8.80 -5.16
C SER A 227 -20.62 7.36 -5.34
N VAL A 228 -19.79 6.56 -6.01
CA VAL A 228 -19.96 5.11 -6.16
C VAL A 228 -18.78 4.44 -5.45
N ILE A 229 -19.07 3.66 -4.41
CA ILE A 229 -18.07 3.05 -3.55
C ILE A 229 -17.38 1.90 -4.27
N VAL A 230 -18.13 0.88 -4.66
CA VAL A 230 -17.56 -0.32 -5.28
C VAL A 230 -17.99 -0.52 -6.72
N ALA A 231 -17.06 -1.04 -7.52
CA ALA A 231 -17.33 -1.51 -8.88
C ALA A 231 -16.75 -2.93 -9.07
N PRO A 232 -17.42 -3.97 -8.54
CA PRO A 232 -16.94 -5.34 -8.66
C PRO A 232 -17.00 -5.82 -10.11
N CYS A 233 -15.99 -6.60 -10.53
CA CYS A 233 -15.96 -7.31 -11.79
C CYS A 233 -15.86 -8.83 -11.61
N HIS A 234 -16.50 -9.34 -10.56
CA HIS A 234 -16.52 -10.76 -10.23
C HIS A 234 -17.26 -11.56 -11.29
N LYS A 235 -16.68 -12.66 -11.69
CA LYS A 235 -17.36 -13.66 -12.51
C LYS A 235 -17.54 -14.97 -11.74
N ASP A 236 -16.47 -15.43 -11.09
CA ASP A 236 -16.40 -16.71 -10.40
C ASP A 236 -15.86 -16.56 -8.95
N ALA A 237 -15.82 -15.34 -8.41
CA ALA A 237 -15.40 -15.12 -7.02
C ALA A 237 -16.33 -15.84 -6.03
N LYS A 238 -15.77 -16.41 -4.98
CA LYS A 238 -16.52 -17.24 -4.03
C LYS A 238 -17.42 -16.42 -3.13
N PHE A 239 -16.96 -15.26 -2.68
CA PHE A 239 -17.66 -14.41 -1.72
C PHE A 239 -17.83 -12.97 -2.22
N GLY A 240 -16.97 -12.49 -3.12
CA GLY A 240 -16.92 -11.11 -3.54
C GLY A 240 -16.44 -10.16 -2.43
N TYR A 241 -17.05 -8.97 -2.33
CA TYR A 241 -16.67 -7.97 -1.34
C TYR A 241 -17.58 -8.05 -0.12
N ILE A 242 -16.98 -8.25 1.04
CA ILE A 242 -17.66 -8.32 2.35
C ILE A 242 -17.19 -7.15 3.20
N PHE A 243 -18.15 -6.35 3.71
CA PHE A 243 -17.90 -5.24 4.62
C PHE A 243 -18.45 -5.61 6.00
N ARG A 244 -17.57 -5.64 7.00
CA ARG A 244 -17.91 -5.93 8.40
C ARG A 244 -17.49 -4.77 9.29
N ASP A 245 -18.45 -4.24 10.07
CA ASP A 245 -18.23 -3.14 11.00
C ASP A 245 -17.60 -1.88 10.33
N CYS A 246 -17.90 -1.67 9.04
CA CYS A 246 -17.38 -0.56 8.27
C CYS A 246 -18.29 0.68 8.39
N ILE A 247 -17.66 1.86 8.28
CA ILE A 247 -18.34 3.16 8.26
C ILE A 247 -18.33 3.71 6.84
N VAL A 248 -19.49 4.15 6.37
CA VAL A 248 -19.61 4.96 5.14
C VAL A 248 -19.82 6.40 5.56
N ASP A 249 -18.86 7.25 5.25
CA ASP A 249 -18.85 8.68 5.59
C ASP A 249 -18.49 9.54 4.38
N GLY A 250 -18.42 10.84 4.53
CA GLY A 250 -18.02 11.73 3.46
C GLY A 250 -17.93 13.21 3.88
N ASN A 251 -17.35 14.01 2.99
CA ASN A 251 -17.31 15.46 3.19
C ASN A 251 -18.69 16.13 2.98
N ALA A 252 -18.78 17.43 3.19
CA ALA A 252 -20.03 18.19 3.07
C ALA A 252 -20.70 18.07 1.69
N SER A 253 -19.93 17.89 0.61
CA SER A 253 -20.48 17.69 -0.74
C SER A 253 -21.09 16.31 -0.95
N ALA A 254 -20.76 15.34 -0.11
CA ALA A 254 -21.28 13.98 -0.12
C ALA A 254 -22.48 13.79 0.84
N ALA A 255 -22.85 14.81 1.61
CA ALA A 255 -23.87 14.71 2.65
C ALA A 255 -25.33 14.69 2.13
N ASP A 256 -25.56 14.58 0.83
CA ASP A 256 -26.87 14.66 0.20
C ASP A 256 -27.63 13.33 0.07
N GLY A 257 -27.07 12.24 0.57
CA GLY A 257 -27.67 10.91 0.55
C GLY A 257 -27.75 10.25 -0.84
N LYS A 258 -26.98 10.73 -1.82
CA LYS A 258 -26.98 10.19 -3.18
C LYS A 258 -25.89 9.18 -3.46
N GLN A 259 -25.09 8.84 -2.45
CA GLN A 259 -24.05 7.82 -2.56
C GLN A 259 -24.65 6.46 -2.93
N LYS A 260 -23.90 5.72 -3.74
CA LYS A 260 -24.25 4.36 -4.14
C LYS A 260 -23.25 3.39 -3.54
N LEU A 261 -23.73 2.34 -2.90
CA LEU A 261 -22.85 1.30 -2.38
C LEU A 261 -22.03 0.64 -3.48
N GLY A 262 -22.63 0.44 -4.67
CA GLY A 262 -21.90 -0.12 -5.79
C GLY A 262 -22.65 -0.06 -7.10
N ARG A 263 -21.91 -0.43 -8.15
CA ARG A 263 -22.44 -0.71 -9.49
C ARG A 263 -21.66 -1.89 -10.09
N PRO A 264 -22.33 -2.78 -10.85
CA PRO A 264 -21.61 -3.86 -11.52
C PRO A 264 -20.66 -3.31 -12.58
N TRP A 265 -19.48 -3.94 -12.70
CA TRP A 265 -18.52 -3.71 -13.76
C TRP A 265 -18.19 -5.04 -14.43
N HIS A 266 -18.13 -5.09 -15.78
CA HIS A 266 -17.85 -6.30 -16.57
C HIS A 266 -18.70 -7.55 -16.20
N ASN A 267 -20.02 -7.42 -16.29
CA ASN A 267 -20.95 -8.56 -16.07
C ASN A 267 -20.92 -9.20 -14.68
N SER A 268 -20.42 -8.48 -13.69
CA SER A 268 -20.51 -8.94 -12.30
C SER A 268 -21.96 -9.17 -11.93
N PRO A 269 -22.32 -10.29 -11.29
CA PRO A 269 -23.64 -10.45 -10.70
C PRO A 269 -23.84 -9.42 -9.58
N ILE A 270 -25.06 -8.93 -9.45
CA ILE A 270 -25.45 -7.98 -8.41
C ILE A 270 -25.98 -8.75 -7.22
#